data_884568eb7b3bfd930dae0fda2c76dc2d
#
_entry.id   884568eb7b3bfd930dae0fda2c76dc2d
#
_cell.length_a   1.000
_cell.length_b   1.000
_cell.length_c   1.000
_cell.angle_alpha   90.00
_cell.angle_beta   90.00
_cell.angle_gamma   90.00
#
_symmetry.space_group_name_H-M   'P 1'
#
loop_
_entity.id
_entity.type
_entity.pdbx_description
1 polymer ?
#
loop_
_entity_poly.entity_id
_entity_poly.type
_entity_poly.pdbx_seq_one_letter_code
_entity_poly.pdbx_strand_id
1 'polypeptide(L)'
;MPTPAYMTVKDAHQNILTTGAFTPESVGNVYQEGHEDEAIIQAFSHNIITPCDTQSGQPTGQRIHGPACVTKIFDKTSPLLLEALCSGSTLSEVEIKWYRTSIDGKQENYYTITLEDAVIVNIKSYMHNCQDPTNSHFGHLED
;
A
#
# COMPACT_ATOMS: atom_id res chain seq x y z
N MET A 1 8.28 -16.09 -7.46
CA MET A 1 8.20 -15.33 -6.21
C MET A 1 7.70 -13.92 -6.51
N PRO A 2 6.63 -13.45 -5.87
CA PRO A 2 6.14 -12.11 -6.15
C PRO A 2 7.14 -11.06 -5.68
N THR A 3 7.32 -10.03 -6.48
CA THR A 3 8.16 -8.88 -6.14
C THR A 3 7.35 -7.88 -5.32
N PRO A 4 7.98 -7.09 -4.43
CA PRO A 4 7.27 -6.06 -3.70
C PRO A 4 6.75 -4.95 -4.61
N ALA A 5 5.69 -4.28 -4.17
CA ALA A 5 5.20 -3.07 -4.81
C ALA A 5 5.63 -1.85 -3.98
N TYR A 6 5.51 -0.69 -4.57
CA TYR A 6 5.88 0.57 -3.92
C TYR A 6 4.74 1.55 -4.00
N MET A 7 4.53 2.32 -2.93
CA MET A 7 3.42 3.25 -2.82
C MET A 7 3.92 4.66 -2.52
N THR A 8 3.35 5.63 -3.23
CA THR A 8 3.55 7.06 -2.97
C THR A 8 2.21 7.67 -2.58
N VAL A 9 2.20 8.48 -1.51
CA VAL A 9 0.99 9.12 -1.00
C VAL A 9 1.20 10.63 -0.98
N LYS A 10 0.25 11.39 -1.52
CA LYS A 10 0.24 12.86 -1.49
C LYS A 10 -0.98 13.34 -0.71
N ASP A 11 -0.79 14.35 0.13
CA ASP A 11 -1.89 14.95 0.88
C ASP A 11 -2.68 15.97 0.05
N ALA A 12 -3.67 16.63 0.67
CA ALA A 12 -4.52 17.60 0.00
C ALA A 12 -3.75 18.83 -0.53
N HIS A 13 -2.55 19.08 -0.01
CA HIS A 13 -1.68 20.18 -0.42
C HIS A 13 -0.57 19.74 -1.36
N GLN A 14 -0.67 18.54 -1.93
CA GLN A 14 0.31 17.95 -2.84
C GLN A 14 1.67 17.64 -2.19
N ASN A 15 1.74 17.61 -0.86
CA ASN A 15 2.94 17.20 -0.15
C ASN A 15 3.05 15.67 -0.17
N ILE A 16 4.25 15.17 -0.45
CA ILE A 16 4.51 13.73 -0.50
C ILE A 16 4.71 13.22 0.93
N LEU A 17 3.76 12.45 1.45
CA LEU A 17 3.84 11.91 2.81
C LEU A 17 4.87 10.79 2.93
N THR A 18 5.20 10.13 1.83
CA THR A 18 6.14 9.01 1.81
C THR A 18 7.59 9.44 1.59
N THR A 19 7.90 10.74 1.67
CA THR A 19 9.27 11.24 1.52
C THR A 19 10.19 10.59 2.55
N GLY A 20 11.26 9.96 2.07
CA GLY A 20 12.23 9.30 2.93
C GLY A 20 11.75 8.00 3.56
N ALA A 21 10.60 7.45 3.12
CA ALA A 21 10.03 6.24 3.69
C ALA A 21 10.91 5.01 3.53
N PHE A 22 11.63 4.90 2.43
CA PHE A 22 12.44 3.72 2.11
C PHE A 22 13.93 4.07 2.12
N THR A 23 14.39 4.51 3.28
CA THR A 23 15.82 4.82 3.53
C THR A 23 16.34 3.89 4.64
N PRO A 24 17.67 3.72 4.76
CA PRO A 24 18.22 2.91 5.84
C PRO A 24 17.82 3.39 7.24
N GLU A 25 17.58 4.68 7.41
CA GLU A 25 17.12 5.24 8.68
C GLU A 25 15.69 4.82 9.01
N SER A 26 14.84 4.60 7.98
CA SER A 26 13.43 4.29 8.14
C SER A 26 13.17 2.78 8.24
N VAL A 27 13.79 1.99 7.38
CA VAL A 27 13.49 0.55 7.24
C VAL A 27 14.70 -0.36 7.51
N GLY A 28 15.85 0.21 7.85
CA GLY A 28 17.03 -0.58 8.19
C GLY A 28 17.55 -1.40 7.00
N ASN A 29 17.77 -2.68 7.23
CA ASN A 29 18.39 -3.57 6.24
C ASN A 29 17.46 -4.00 5.09
N VAL A 30 16.19 -3.58 5.11
CA VAL A 30 15.25 -3.87 4.01
C VAL A 30 15.45 -2.90 2.84
N TYR A 31 16.21 -1.83 3.04
CA TYR A 31 16.44 -0.78 2.06
C TYR A 31 16.97 -1.29 0.72
N GLN A 32 16.40 -0.75 -0.36
CA GLN A 32 16.91 -0.90 -1.73
C GLN A 32 17.01 0.47 -2.38
N GLU A 33 18.10 0.70 -3.11
CA GLU A 33 18.34 1.97 -3.78
C GLU A 33 17.32 2.21 -4.90
N GLY A 34 16.91 3.46 -5.07
CA GLY A 34 16.01 3.87 -6.14
C GLY A 34 14.55 4.07 -5.75
N HIS A 35 14.20 3.80 -4.48
CA HIS A 35 12.82 3.90 -4.00
C HIS A 35 12.70 4.67 -2.69
N GLU A 36 13.57 5.65 -2.47
CA GLU A 36 13.72 6.35 -1.18
C GLU A 36 12.46 7.08 -0.73
N ASP A 37 11.67 7.58 -1.67
CA ASP A 37 10.44 8.32 -1.38
C ASP A 37 9.18 7.48 -1.56
N GLU A 38 9.31 6.17 -1.53
CA GLU A 38 8.20 5.24 -1.71
C GLU A 38 8.12 4.28 -0.53
N ALA A 39 6.90 3.93 -0.11
CA ALA A 39 6.70 2.91 0.91
C ALA A 39 6.66 1.54 0.25
N ILE A 40 7.33 0.55 0.85
CA ILE A 40 7.29 -0.82 0.34
C ILE A 40 5.99 -1.50 0.75
N ILE A 41 5.33 -2.15 -0.21
CA ILE A 41 4.07 -2.86 -0.03
C ILE A 41 4.33 -4.37 -0.17
N GLN A 42 3.92 -5.13 0.83
CA GLN A 42 4.09 -6.58 0.84
C GLN A 42 2.86 -7.34 0.39
N ALA A 43 1.68 -6.76 0.56
CA ALA A 43 0.43 -7.37 0.12
C ALA A 43 -0.55 -6.29 -0.31
N PHE A 44 -1.40 -6.63 -1.25
CA PHE A 44 -2.42 -5.72 -1.77
C PHE A 44 -3.70 -6.50 -2.07
N SER A 45 -4.84 -5.91 -1.76
CA SER A 45 -6.12 -6.42 -2.19
C SER A 45 -7.09 -5.30 -2.47
N HIS A 46 -7.86 -5.46 -3.53
CA HIS A 46 -8.92 -4.51 -3.89
C HIS A 46 -10.01 -5.29 -4.60
N ASN A 47 -11.26 -4.98 -4.29
CA ASN A 47 -12.41 -5.64 -4.89
C ASN A 47 -13.37 -4.60 -5.43
N ILE A 48 -13.81 -4.82 -6.67
CA ILE A 48 -14.83 -4.01 -7.32
C ILE A 48 -15.94 -4.98 -7.71
N ILE A 49 -17.16 -4.72 -7.25
CA ILE A 49 -18.30 -5.56 -7.56
C ILE A 49 -19.41 -4.74 -8.20
N THR A 50 -20.18 -5.41 -9.06
CA THR A 50 -21.45 -4.89 -9.53
C THR A 50 -22.53 -5.78 -8.88
N PRO A 51 -23.43 -5.20 -8.06
CA PRO A 51 -24.48 -6.01 -7.45
C PRO A 51 -25.32 -6.71 -8.50
N CYS A 52 -25.58 -7.99 -8.29
CA CYS A 52 -26.36 -8.83 -9.20
C CYS A 52 -27.51 -9.47 -8.47
N ASP A 53 -28.62 -9.70 -9.20
CA ASP A 53 -29.69 -10.56 -8.70
C ASP A 53 -29.17 -12.01 -8.66
N THR A 54 -29.30 -12.65 -7.49
CA THR A 54 -28.81 -14.00 -7.28
C THR A 54 -29.55 -15.04 -8.09
N GLN A 55 -30.79 -14.76 -8.53
CA GLN A 55 -31.60 -15.69 -9.32
C GLN A 55 -31.40 -15.55 -10.82
N SER A 56 -31.37 -14.31 -11.33
CA SER A 56 -31.25 -14.05 -12.76
C SER A 56 -29.81 -13.77 -13.22
N GLY A 57 -28.93 -13.42 -12.31
CA GLY A 57 -27.55 -13.01 -12.64
C GLY A 57 -27.45 -11.63 -13.28
N GLN A 58 -28.54 -10.85 -13.33
CA GLN A 58 -28.54 -9.54 -13.93
C GLN A 58 -28.03 -8.48 -12.97
N PRO A 59 -27.28 -7.47 -13.45
CA PRO A 59 -26.84 -6.35 -12.61
C PRO A 59 -28.03 -5.57 -12.05
N THR A 60 -28.01 -5.27 -10.75
CA THR A 60 -29.07 -4.53 -10.06
C THR A 60 -28.66 -3.14 -9.65
N GLY A 61 -27.43 -2.69 -9.98
CA GLY A 61 -26.96 -1.37 -9.62
C GLY A 61 -25.64 -1.04 -10.29
N GLN A 62 -25.05 0.08 -9.86
CA GLN A 62 -23.73 0.50 -10.34
C GLN A 62 -22.62 -0.24 -9.56
N ARG A 63 -21.41 -0.21 -10.13
CA ARG A 63 -20.25 -0.82 -9.49
C ARG A 63 -20.03 -0.25 -8.09
N ILE A 64 -19.61 -1.11 -7.18
CA ILE A 64 -19.23 -0.74 -5.82
C ILE A 64 -17.75 -1.07 -5.65
N HIS A 65 -16.96 -0.07 -5.24
CA HIS A 65 -15.57 -0.25 -4.90
C HIS A 65 -15.46 -0.63 -3.43
N GLY A 66 -14.86 -1.77 -3.14
CA GLY A 66 -14.42 -2.08 -1.80
C GLY A 66 -13.19 -1.24 -1.43
N PRO A 67 -12.78 -1.23 -0.16
CA PRO A 67 -11.54 -0.55 0.21
C PRO A 67 -10.34 -1.22 -0.43
N ALA A 68 -9.37 -0.42 -0.87
CA ALA A 68 -8.06 -0.93 -1.25
C ALA A 68 -7.26 -1.15 0.04
N CYS A 69 -6.81 -2.38 0.26
CA CYS A 69 -6.04 -2.75 1.45
C CYS A 69 -4.60 -3.02 1.06
N VAL A 70 -3.67 -2.41 1.76
CA VAL A 70 -2.24 -2.65 1.56
C VAL A 70 -1.62 -3.08 2.88
N THR A 71 -0.66 -3.99 2.81
CA THR A 71 0.14 -4.40 3.96
C THR A 71 1.55 -3.89 3.76
N LYS A 72 2.04 -3.10 4.70
CA LYS A 72 3.38 -2.55 4.64
C LYS A 72 4.09 -2.70 5.98
N ILE A 73 5.41 -2.61 5.96
CA ILE A 73 6.20 -2.60 7.18
C ILE A 73 6.15 -1.21 7.84
N PHE A 74 6.43 -1.14 9.13
CA PHE A 74 6.57 0.14 9.82
C PHE A 74 7.72 0.93 9.20
N ASP A 75 7.46 2.19 8.94
CA ASP A 75 8.47 3.11 8.39
C ASP A 75 8.24 4.53 8.90
N LYS A 76 9.00 5.44 8.35
CA LYS A 76 8.97 6.84 8.75
C LYS A 76 7.63 7.52 8.46
N THR A 77 6.83 6.97 7.54
CA THR A 77 5.53 7.55 7.15
C THR A 77 4.37 7.05 8.01
N SER A 78 4.57 6.01 8.81
CA SER A 78 3.50 5.43 9.63
C SER A 78 2.81 6.47 10.52
N PRO A 79 3.53 7.36 11.26
CA PRO A 79 2.86 8.41 12.04
C PRO A 79 2.07 9.38 11.18
N LEU A 80 2.56 9.73 10.00
CA LEU A 80 1.89 10.67 9.10
C LEU A 80 0.58 10.09 8.56
N LEU A 81 0.57 8.80 8.24
CA LEU A 81 -0.63 8.11 7.79
C LEU A 81 -1.67 8.00 8.91
N LEU A 82 -1.22 7.72 10.15
CA LEU A 82 -2.10 7.70 11.32
C LEU A 82 -2.71 9.09 11.59
N GLU A 83 -1.93 10.14 11.44
CA GLU A 83 -2.42 11.51 11.56
C GLU A 83 -3.47 11.81 10.50
N ALA A 84 -3.25 11.39 9.26
CA ALA A 84 -4.22 11.58 8.17
C ALA A 84 -5.53 10.83 8.44
N LEU A 85 -5.46 9.63 9.02
CA LEU A 85 -6.65 8.88 9.42
C LEU A 85 -7.43 9.63 10.52
N CYS A 86 -6.74 10.08 11.57
CA CYS A 86 -7.38 10.71 12.72
C CYS A 86 -7.98 12.06 12.38
N SER A 87 -7.39 12.80 11.46
CA SER A 87 -7.89 14.10 11.02
C SER A 87 -8.96 13.99 9.94
N GLY A 88 -9.13 12.81 9.33
CA GLY A 88 -10.06 12.62 8.21
C GLY A 88 -9.64 13.34 6.93
N SER A 89 -8.35 13.61 6.78
CA SER A 89 -7.82 14.34 5.63
C SER A 89 -7.98 13.56 4.33
N THR A 90 -8.32 14.26 3.25
CA THR A 90 -8.35 13.68 1.92
C THR A 90 -6.95 13.62 1.36
N LEU A 91 -6.57 12.47 0.82
CA LEU A 91 -5.31 12.29 0.10
C LEU A 91 -5.55 12.60 -1.37
N SER A 92 -4.81 13.55 -1.93
CA SER A 92 -5.00 13.96 -3.31
C SER A 92 -4.64 12.84 -4.30
N GLU A 93 -3.64 12.04 -3.96
CA GLU A 93 -3.18 10.96 -4.84
C GLU A 93 -2.50 9.86 -4.02
N VAL A 94 -2.89 8.62 -4.32
CA VAL A 94 -2.18 7.43 -3.83
C VAL A 94 -1.82 6.61 -5.06
N GLU A 95 -0.54 6.41 -5.30
CA GLU A 95 -0.04 5.70 -6.47
C GLU A 95 0.70 4.46 -6.03
N ILE A 96 0.29 3.30 -6.54
CA ILE A 96 0.92 2.01 -6.24
C ILE A 96 1.51 1.46 -7.52
N LYS A 97 2.81 1.17 -7.50
CA LYS A 97 3.55 0.70 -8.67
C LYS A 97 4.05 -0.72 -8.44
N TRP A 98 3.80 -1.59 -9.40
CA TRP A 98 4.31 -2.95 -9.40
C TRP A 98 5.45 -3.08 -10.41
N TYR A 99 6.47 -3.81 -10.00
CA TYR A 99 7.68 -4.01 -10.80
C TYR A 99 7.89 -5.47 -11.12
N ARG A 100 8.55 -5.72 -12.22
CA ARG A 100 8.98 -7.06 -12.64
C ARG A 100 10.39 -6.98 -13.21
N THR A 101 11.06 -8.14 -13.30
CA THR A 101 12.35 -8.21 -13.94
C THR A 101 12.17 -8.22 -15.46
N SER A 102 12.80 -7.27 -16.15
CA SER A 102 12.79 -7.21 -17.61
C SER A 102 13.64 -8.32 -18.21
N ILE A 103 13.54 -8.50 -19.54
CA ILE A 103 14.37 -9.45 -20.30
C ILE A 103 15.86 -9.15 -20.11
N ASP A 104 16.22 -7.87 -19.93
CA ASP A 104 17.59 -7.43 -19.72
C ASP A 104 18.08 -7.59 -18.27
N GLY A 105 17.26 -8.18 -17.40
CA GLY A 105 17.59 -8.36 -16.00
C GLY A 105 17.39 -7.14 -15.12
N LYS A 106 16.86 -6.05 -15.63
CA LYS A 106 16.57 -4.84 -14.89
C LYS A 106 15.13 -4.83 -14.37
N GLN A 107 14.91 -4.16 -13.23
CA GLN A 107 13.59 -3.97 -12.68
C GLN A 107 12.83 -2.93 -13.49
N GLU A 108 11.63 -3.26 -13.96
CA GLU A 108 10.77 -2.33 -14.70
C GLU A 108 9.39 -2.25 -14.11
N ASN A 109 8.80 -1.03 -14.12
CA ASN A 109 7.42 -0.82 -13.73
C ASN A 109 6.51 -1.28 -14.88
N TYR A 110 5.63 -2.23 -14.61
CA TYR A 110 4.72 -2.74 -15.63
C TYR A 110 3.25 -2.50 -15.33
N TYR A 111 2.90 -2.10 -14.10
CA TYR A 111 1.51 -1.87 -13.71
C TYR A 111 1.45 -0.81 -12.62
N THR A 112 0.52 0.11 -12.73
CA THR A 112 0.32 1.19 -11.76
C THR A 112 -1.16 1.39 -11.50
N ILE A 113 -1.53 1.52 -10.23
CA ILE A 113 -2.87 1.94 -9.81
C ILE A 113 -2.74 3.30 -9.13
N THR A 114 -3.55 4.26 -9.58
CA THR A 114 -3.61 5.59 -8.97
C THR A 114 -5.00 5.81 -8.39
N LEU A 115 -5.06 6.17 -7.10
CA LEU A 115 -6.29 6.56 -6.42
C LEU A 115 -6.27 8.06 -6.25
N GLU A 116 -7.34 8.73 -6.69
CA GLU A 116 -7.51 10.18 -6.52
C GLU A 116 -8.57 10.44 -5.46
N ASP A 117 -8.36 11.48 -4.67
CA ASP A 117 -9.29 11.89 -3.60
C ASP A 117 -9.61 10.75 -2.63
N ALA A 118 -8.57 10.01 -2.23
CA ALA A 118 -8.71 8.88 -1.33
C ALA A 118 -8.76 9.34 0.14
N VAL A 119 -9.40 8.53 0.98
CA VAL A 119 -9.46 8.75 2.42
C VAL A 119 -9.06 7.46 3.12
N ILE A 120 -8.23 7.58 4.14
CA ILE A 120 -7.86 6.43 4.96
C ILE A 120 -9.00 6.15 5.93
N VAL A 121 -9.52 4.94 5.93
CA VAL A 121 -10.66 4.56 6.79
C VAL A 121 -10.27 3.58 7.88
N ASN A 122 -9.14 2.92 7.77
CA ASN A 122 -8.68 1.95 8.77
C ASN A 122 -7.18 1.76 8.68
N ILE A 123 -6.53 1.71 9.82
CA ILE A 123 -5.12 1.29 9.94
C ILE A 123 -5.05 0.33 11.11
N LYS A 124 -4.52 -0.86 10.86
CA LYS A 124 -4.28 -1.87 11.88
C LYS A 124 -2.77 -2.11 11.98
N SER A 125 -2.20 -1.77 13.13
CA SER A 125 -0.77 -2.03 13.38
C SER A 125 -0.64 -3.31 14.20
N TYR A 126 0.25 -4.19 13.81
CA TYR A 126 0.41 -5.47 14.48
C TYR A 126 1.83 -6.03 14.34
N MET A 127 2.14 -6.96 15.19
CA MET A 127 3.40 -7.69 15.18
C MET A 127 3.08 -9.17 15.41
N HIS A 128 3.65 -10.02 14.59
CA HIS A 128 3.54 -11.47 14.80
C HIS A 128 4.28 -11.88 16.06
N ASN A 129 3.88 -13.02 16.64
CA ASN A 129 4.57 -13.56 17.80
C ASN A 129 6.04 -13.86 17.45
N CYS A 130 6.96 -13.09 18.02
CA CYS A 130 8.38 -13.20 17.71
C CYS A 130 9.03 -14.47 18.26
N GLN A 131 8.37 -15.15 19.18
CA GLN A 131 8.87 -16.42 19.74
C GLN A 131 8.46 -17.64 18.92
N ASP A 132 7.54 -17.47 17.95
CA ASP A 132 7.13 -18.53 17.05
C ASP A 132 8.11 -18.59 15.87
N PRO A 133 8.84 -19.73 15.69
CA PRO A 133 9.82 -19.83 14.59
C PRO A 133 9.21 -19.68 13.20
N THR A 134 7.91 -19.98 13.03
CA THR A 134 7.25 -19.84 11.73
C THR A 134 7.09 -18.38 11.30
N ASN A 135 7.21 -17.43 12.24
CA ASN A 135 7.09 -16.00 11.98
C ASN A 135 8.44 -15.29 11.79
N SER A 136 9.53 -16.03 11.70
CA SER A 136 10.88 -15.45 11.68
C SER A 136 11.14 -14.50 10.52
N HIS A 137 10.37 -14.62 9.43
CA HIS A 137 10.50 -13.79 8.22
C HIS A 137 9.57 -12.58 8.21
N PHE A 138 8.71 -12.42 9.21
CA PHE A 138 7.81 -11.26 9.29
C PHE A 138 8.46 -10.12 10.06
N GLY A 139 8.25 -8.88 9.58
CA GLY A 139 8.59 -7.67 10.33
C GLY A 139 7.41 -7.16 11.14
N HIS A 140 7.49 -5.92 11.58
CA HIS A 140 6.37 -5.21 12.17
C HIS A 140 5.50 -4.67 11.03
N LEU A 141 4.22 -4.97 11.06
CA LEU A 141 3.32 -4.75 9.92
C LEU A 141 2.17 -3.82 10.26
N GLU A 142 1.65 -3.15 9.25
CA GLU A 142 0.40 -2.41 9.34
C GLU A 142 -0.42 -2.61 8.05
N ASP A 143 -1.75 -2.75 8.22
CA ASP A 143 -2.71 -2.92 7.13
C ASP A 143 -3.55 -1.66 6.93
#